data_540e660d13bfa2a11b4422d4ee1e8555
#
_entry.id   540e660d13bfa2a11b4422d4ee1e8555
#
_cell.length_a   1.000
_cell.length_b   1.000
_cell.length_c   1.000
_cell.angle_alpha   90.00
_cell.angle_beta   90.00
_cell.angle_gamma   90.00
#
_symmetry.space_group_name_H-M   'P 1'
#
loop_
_entity.id
_entity.type
_entity.pdbx_description
1 polymer ?
#
loop_
_entity_poly.entity_id
_entity_poly.type
_entity_poly.pdbx_seq_one_letter_code
_entity_poly.pdbx_strand_id
1 'polypeptide(L)'
;GPLTAGQSAGQQAAFQGVAGLAVPTQQMGAFQPQQFTAQAAQNYMNPYLQAALNPQIEEARRQAQITRLGDANRLTQAGAYGGSRQAIMESELNRNLGQNVAAITGQGYQDAYTQAMNQFNTEQGRQQTAQDAANRYGLEALASQANLGAQERAIQQEGITADLAQFEEERDFPYKQVQYQQSLLQGLPIAAQQRSYQEESNLSKFLGGAGGILGLFDDWGKVFNNDDGEN
;
A
#
# COMPACT_ATOMS: atom_id res chain seq x y z
N GLY A 1 21.65 -44.50 14.40
CA GLY A 1 21.74 -43.08 13.98
C GLY A 1 20.37 -42.49 13.82
N PRO A 2 20.20 -41.15 13.72
CA PRO A 2 18.87 -40.53 13.62
C PRO A 2 18.17 -41.05 12.36
N LEU A 3 16.91 -41.44 12.49
CA LEU A 3 16.07 -41.97 11.40
C LEU A 3 15.48 -40.84 10.51
N THR A 4 15.60 -39.59 10.94
CA THR A 4 15.14 -38.44 10.22
C THR A 4 16.29 -37.51 9.83
N ALA A 5 16.22 -36.93 8.66
CA ALA A 5 17.15 -35.88 8.25
C ALA A 5 16.80 -34.58 9.01
N GLY A 6 17.79 -33.96 9.63
CA GLY A 6 17.63 -32.62 10.20
C GLY A 6 17.31 -31.58 9.13
N GLN A 7 16.98 -30.35 9.55
CA GLN A 7 16.73 -29.23 8.65
C GLN A 7 17.91 -29.01 7.69
N SER A 8 17.62 -28.83 6.42
CA SER A 8 18.64 -28.48 5.43
C SER A 8 19.14 -27.06 5.65
N ALA A 9 20.36 -26.74 5.18
CA ALA A 9 20.88 -25.38 5.26
C ALA A 9 19.96 -24.35 4.56
N GLY A 10 19.32 -24.76 3.47
CA GLY A 10 18.33 -23.91 2.77
C GLY A 10 17.08 -23.63 3.62
N GLN A 11 16.58 -24.64 4.33
CA GLN A 11 15.44 -24.46 5.26
C GLN A 11 15.80 -23.53 6.41
N GLN A 12 17.01 -23.70 7.01
CA GLN A 12 17.48 -22.82 8.08
C GLN A 12 17.62 -21.37 7.60
N ALA A 13 18.16 -21.14 6.40
CA ALA A 13 18.24 -19.81 5.83
C ALA A 13 16.86 -19.21 5.56
N ALA A 14 15.91 -19.98 5.05
CA ALA A 14 14.53 -19.53 4.85
C ALA A 14 13.85 -19.17 6.18
N PHE A 15 13.99 -19.98 7.22
CA PHE A 15 13.44 -19.69 8.55
C PHE A 15 14.03 -18.40 9.14
N GLN A 16 15.35 -18.22 9.04
CA GLN A 16 16.00 -16.99 9.50
C GLN A 16 15.56 -15.77 8.70
N GLY A 17 15.42 -15.92 7.37
CA GLY A 17 14.96 -14.83 6.50
C GLY A 17 13.56 -14.36 6.85
N VAL A 18 12.63 -15.29 7.04
CA VAL A 18 11.24 -14.93 7.37
C VAL A 18 11.08 -14.50 8.84
N ALA A 19 11.83 -15.09 9.76
CA ALA A 19 11.86 -14.63 11.16
C ALA A 19 12.39 -13.19 11.28
N GLY A 20 13.26 -12.77 10.34
CA GLY A 20 13.78 -11.41 10.24
C GLY A 20 12.85 -10.41 9.55
N LEU A 21 11.73 -10.84 8.96
CA LEU A 21 10.77 -9.92 8.38
C LEU A 21 10.13 -9.04 9.46
N ALA A 22 10.37 -7.74 9.34
CA ALA A 22 9.72 -6.77 10.21
C ALA A 22 8.24 -6.63 9.84
N VAL A 23 7.35 -7.01 10.74
CA VAL A 23 5.92 -6.76 10.58
C VAL A 23 5.63 -5.31 11.01
N PRO A 24 5.10 -4.45 10.14
CA PRO A 24 4.85 -3.05 10.47
C PRO A 24 3.57 -2.88 11.31
N THR A 25 3.50 -3.55 12.45
CA THR A 25 2.30 -3.57 13.31
C THR A 25 1.83 -2.18 13.74
N GLN A 26 2.75 -1.22 13.91
CA GLN A 26 2.41 0.15 14.27
C GLN A 26 1.82 0.96 13.09
N GLN A 27 2.08 0.52 11.87
CA GLN A 27 1.60 1.16 10.64
C GLN A 27 0.35 0.46 10.08
N MET A 28 0.02 -0.74 10.60
CA MET A 28 -1.21 -1.43 10.25
C MET A 28 -2.38 -0.82 11.00
N GLY A 29 -3.49 -0.62 10.29
CA GLY A 29 -4.70 -0.08 10.89
C GLY A 29 -5.69 0.43 9.86
N ALA A 30 -6.79 0.99 10.33
CA ALA A 30 -7.75 1.64 9.46
C ALA A 30 -7.24 3.03 9.07
N PHE A 31 -7.35 3.37 7.78
CA PHE A 31 -7.13 4.73 7.32
C PHE A 31 -8.15 5.66 7.97
N GLN A 32 -7.67 6.77 8.53
CA GLN A 32 -8.53 7.82 9.08
C GLN A 32 -8.46 9.05 8.17
N PRO A 33 -9.52 9.30 7.38
CA PRO A 33 -9.55 10.44 6.50
C PRO A 33 -9.56 11.73 7.31
N GLN A 34 -8.75 12.69 6.89
CA GLN A 34 -8.75 14.03 7.46
C GLN A 34 -9.79 14.91 6.76
N GLN A 35 -10.34 15.88 7.48
CA GLN A 35 -11.26 16.85 6.89
C GLN A 35 -10.48 18.01 6.26
N PHE A 36 -11.00 18.52 5.14
CA PHE A 36 -10.46 19.73 4.52
C PHE A 36 -10.94 20.95 5.31
N THR A 37 -10.09 21.44 6.20
CA THR A 37 -10.35 22.62 7.04
C THR A 37 -9.76 23.88 6.42
N ALA A 38 -10.10 25.05 6.96
CA ALA A 38 -9.51 26.33 6.56
C ALA A 38 -7.98 26.33 6.72
N GLN A 39 -7.46 25.66 7.76
CA GLN A 39 -6.03 25.49 7.97
C GLN A 39 -5.39 24.60 6.89
N ALA A 40 -6.06 23.51 6.53
CA ALA A 40 -5.62 22.65 5.44
C ALA A 40 -5.60 23.43 4.12
N ALA A 41 -6.65 24.22 3.83
CA ALA A 41 -6.70 25.06 2.65
C ALA A 41 -5.48 25.99 2.57
N GLN A 42 -5.11 26.66 3.65
CA GLN A 42 -3.93 27.51 3.70
C GLN A 42 -2.62 26.78 3.41
N ASN A 43 -2.48 25.55 3.90
CA ASN A 43 -1.26 24.75 3.69
C ASN A 43 -1.10 24.30 2.23
N TYR A 44 -2.21 24.06 1.54
CA TYR A 44 -2.22 23.60 0.15
C TYR A 44 -2.38 24.72 -0.87
N MET A 45 -2.79 25.93 -0.45
CA MET A 45 -2.85 27.08 -1.34
C MET A 45 -1.45 27.59 -1.66
N ASN A 46 -1.28 28.04 -2.91
CA ASN A 46 -0.04 28.63 -3.36
C ASN A 46 0.29 29.91 -2.56
N PRO A 47 1.40 29.97 -1.82
CA PRO A 47 1.78 31.16 -1.04
C PRO A 47 2.05 32.39 -1.93
N TYR A 48 2.32 32.17 -3.22
CA TYR A 48 2.57 33.23 -4.21
C TYR A 48 1.31 33.65 -4.98
N LEU A 49 0.12 33.26 -4.52
CA LEU A 49 -1.14 33.57 -5.20
C LEU A 49 -1.29 35.08 -5.48
N GLN A 50 -1.02 35.91 -4.48
CA GLN A 50 -1.07 37.36 -4.66
C GLN A 50 -0.10 37.86 -5.73
N ALA A 51 1.12 37.34 -5.73
CA ALA A 51 2.12 37.66 -6.74
C ALA A 51 1.69 37.23 -8.15
N ALA A 52 1.01 36.10 -8.26
CA ALA A 52 0.46 35.60 -9.53
C ALA A 52 -0.71 36.46 -10.06
N LEU A 53 -1.52 37.06 -9.17
CA LEU A 53 -2.64 37.92 -9.52
C LEU A 53 -2.20 39.37 -9.82
N ASN A 54 -1.08 39.84 -9.28
CA ASN A 54 -0.61 41.21 -9.44
C ASN A 54 -0.53 41.66 -10.91
N PRO A 55 0.02 40.91 -11.87
CA PRO A 55 0.07 41.34 -13.27
C PRO A 55 -1.31 41.58 -13.87
N GLN A 56 -2.32 40.80 -13.52
CA GLN A 56 -3.69 40.97 -13.99
C GLN A 56 -4.33 42.23 -13.39
N ILE A 57 -4.09 42.45 -12.10
CA ILE A 57 -4.55 43.67 -11.40
C ILE A 57 -3.90 44.93 -11.99
N GLU A 58 -2.60 44.86 -12.28
CA GLU A 58 -1.88 45.98 -12.89
C GLU A 58 -2.35 46.26 -14.31
N GLU A 59 -2.65 45.21 -15.08
CA GLU A 59 -3.25 45.38 -16.41
C GLU A 59 -4.62 46.05 -16.32
N ALA A 60 -5.48 45.61 -15.38
CA ALA A 60 -6.77 46.27 -15.15
C ALA A 60 -6.62 47.74 -14.78
N ARG A 61 -5.64 48.08 -13.93
CA ARG A 61 -5.31 49.47 -13.59
C ARG A 61 -4.82 50.27 -14.78
N ARG A 62 -3.93 49.70 -15.58
CA ARG A 62 -3.40 50.34 -16.80
C ARG A 62 -4.52 50.61 -17.78
N GLN A 63 -5.43 49.68 -18.01
CA GLN A 63 -6.58 49.85 -18.89
C GLN A 63 -7.51 50.95 -18.40
N ALA A 64 -7.75 51.04 -17.10
CA ALA A 64 -8.52 52.13 -16.50
C ALA A 64 -7.85 53.50 -16.71
N GLN A 65 -6.52 53.58 -16.59
CA GLN A 65 -5.76 54.83 -16.88
C GLN A 65 -5.88 55.25 -18.33
N ILE A 66 -5.77 54.32 -19.28
CA ILE A 66 -5.93 54.62 -20.72
C ILE A 66 -7.33 55.16 -20.99
N THR A 67 -8.36 54.53 -20.44
CA THR A 67 -9.75 54.97 -20.53
C THR A 67 -9.93 56.39 -19.97
N ARG A 68 -9.36 56.62 -18.75
CA ARG A 68 -9.39 57.94 -18.11
C ARG A 68 -8.76 59.05 -18.97
N LEU A 69 -7.61 58.78 -19.59
CA LEU A 69 -6.95 59.73 -20.48
C LEU A 69 -7.77 59.98 -21.74
N GLY A 70 -8.38 58.94 -22.31
CA GLY A 70 -9.26 59.07 -23.47
C GLY A 70 -10.50 59.94 -23.17
N ASP A 71 -11.12 59.72 -22.02
CA ASP A 71 -12.29 60.45 -21.58
C ASP A 71 -11.95 61.92 -21.24
N ALA A 72 -10.81 62.14 -20.56
CA ALA A 72 -10.31 63.51 -20.33
C ALA A 72 -10.08 64.28 -21.62
N ASN A 73 -9.46 63.69 -22.67
CA ASN A 73 -9.26 64.26 -23.95
C ASN A 73 -10.58 64.60 -24.65
N ARG A 74 -11.59 63.73 -24.61
CA ARG A 74 -12.92 63.94 -25.16
C ARG A 74 -13.62 65.13 -24.49
N LEU A 75 -13.56 65.19 -23.14
CA LEU A 75 -14.16 66.28 -22.36
C LEU A 75 -13.48 67.56 -22.60
N THR A 76 -12.17 67.58 -22.77
CA THR A 76 -11.41 68.80 -23.12
C THR A 76 -11.81 69.37 -24.53
N GLN A 77 -11.90 68.45 -25.52
CA GLN A 77 -12.36 68.83 -26.86
C GLN A 77 -13.80 69.36 -26.89
N ALA A 78 -14.65 68.80 -25.99
CA ALA A 78 -16.04 69.25 -25.86
C ALA A 78 -16.21 70.49 -24.96
N GLY A 79 -15.11 71.07 -24.42
CA GLY A 79 -15.14 72.23 -23.52
C GLY A 79 -15.80 71.95 -22.14
N ALA A 80 -15.93 70.68 -21.79
CA ALA A 80 -16.61 70.19 -20.57
C ALA A 80 -15.68 69.63 -19.49
N TYR A 81 -14.36 69.87 -19.65
CA TYR A 81 -13.36 69.46 -18.70
C TYR A 81 -13.50 70.22 -17.36
N GLY A 82 -13.44 69.49 -16.24
CA GLY A 82 -13.58 70.05 -14.88
C GLY A 82 -15.01 70.18 -14.38
N GLY A 83 -16.03 69.78 -15.15
CA GLY A 83 -17.42 69.80 -14.74
C GLY A 83 -17.95 68.58 -14.04
N SER A 84 -19.21 68.62 -13.58
CA SER A 84 -19.91 67.48 -12.86
C SER A 84 -19.91 66.17 -13.65
N ARG A 85 -19.90 66.31 -15.02
CA ARG A 85 -19.83 65.07 -15.88
C ARG A 85 -18.51 64.31 -15.73
N GLN A 86 -17.39 65.06 -15.63
CA GLN A 86 -16.08 64.43 -15.40
C GLN A 86 -16.06 63.71 -14.05
N ALA A 87 -16.59 64.34 -12.99
CA ALA A 87 -16.64 63.71 -11.66
C ALA A 87 -17.48 62.40 -11.65
N ILE A 88 -18.61 62.37 -12.38
CA ILE A 88 -19.42 61.16 -12.53
C ILE A 88 -18.67 60.09 -13.31
N MET A 89 -18.03 60.43 -14.43
CA MET A 89 -17.27 59.48 -15.25
C MET A 89 -16.08 58.90 -14.48
N GLU A 90 -15.35 59.71 -13.72
CA GLU A 90 -14.26 59.25 -12.86
C GLU A 90 -14.75 58.35 -11.74
N SER A 91 -15.91 58.65 -11.14
CA SER A 91 -16.54 57.83 -10.12
C SER A 91 -16.93 56.43 -10.66
N GLU A 92 -17.58 56.43 -11.86
CA GLU A 92 -17.94 55.17 -12.52
C GLU A 92 -16.73 54.33 -12.93
N LEU A 93 -15.66 54.99 -13.46
CA LEU A 93 -14.43 54.32 -13.82
C LEU A 93 -13.74 53.68 -12.61
N ASN A 94 -13.68 54.41 -11.49
CA ASN A 94 -13.11 53.87 -10.24
C ASN A 94 -13.96 52.72 -9.68
N ARG A 95 -15.29 52.81 -9.79
CA ARG A 95 -16.18 51.72 -9.39
C ARG A 95 -15.95 50.48 -10.26
N ASN A 96 -15.89 50.63 -11.58
CA ASN A 96 -15.63 49.54 -12.51
C ASN A 96 -14.26 48.92 -12.28
N LEU A 97 -13.23 49.72 -12.05
CA LEU A 97 -11.90 49.21 -11.71
C LEU A 97 -11.94 48.41 -10.39
N GLY A 98 -12.61 48.92 -9.37
CA GLY A 98 -12.79 48.21 -8.09
C GLY A 98 -13.49 46.88 -8.27
N GLN A 99 -14.54 46.80 -9.08
CA GLN A 99 -15.26 45.58 -9.39
C GLN A 99 -14.37 44.58 -10.16
N ASN A 100 -13.61 45.06 -11.17
CA ASN A 100 -12.70 44.19 -11.92
C ASN A 100 -11.59 43.61 -11.04
N VAL A 101 -10.97 44.43 -10.19
CA VAL A 101 -9.95 43.96 -9.23
C VAL A 101 -10.54 42.97 -8.25
N ALA A 102 -11.75 43.23 -7.73
CA ALA A 102 -12.46 42.32 -6.84
C ALA A 102 -12.78 40.96 -7.53
N ALA A 103 -13.22 41.04 -8.82
CA ALA A 103 -13.49 39.84 -9.60
C ALA A 103 -12.21 39.00 -9.85
N ILE A 104 -11.11 39.61 -10.28
CA ILE A 104 -9.81 38.96 -10.50
C ILE A 104 -9.35 38.28 -9.18
N THR A 105 -9.41 39.02 -8.09
CA THR A 105 -9.01 38.52 -6.78
C THR A 105 -9.91 37.39 -6.32
N GLY A 106 -11.24 37.54 -6.38
CA GLY A 106 -12.21 36.56 -5.99
C GLY A 106 -12.08 35.26 -6.79
N GLN A 107 -11.96 35.37 -8.10
CA GLN A 107 -11.78 34.24 -8.99
C GLN A 107 -10.45 33.52 -8.73
N GLY A 108 -9.36 34.26 -8.57
CA GLY A 108 -8.06 33.67 -8.25
C GLY A 108 -8.04 32.93 -6.92
N TYR A 109 -8.70 33.46 -5.89
CA TYR A 109 -8.83 32.75 -4.62
C TYR A 109 -9.74 31.51 -4.74
N GLN A 110 -10.81 31.57 -5.51
CA GLN A 110 -11.69 30.43 -5.74
C GLN A 110 -10.95 29.30 -6.47
N ASP A 111 -10.20 29.65 -7.51
CA ASP A 111 -9.41 28.68 -8.28
C ASP A 111 -8.33 28.05 -7.40
N ALA A 112 -7.62 28.85 -6.61
CA ALA A 112 -6.61 28.38 -5.68
C ALA A 112 -7.21 27.48 -4.59
N TYR A 113 -8.39 27.80 -4.06
CA TYR A 113 -9.10 26.97 -3.11
C TYR A 113 -9.51 25.62 -3.71
N THR A 114 -10.04 25.63 -4.92
CA THR A 114 -10.43 24.40 -5.64
C THR A 114 -9.20 23.53 -5.92
N GLN A 115 -8.09 24.13 -6.35
CA GLN A 115 -6.84 23.42 -6.56
C GLN A 115 -6.29 22.83 -5.26
N ALA A 116 -6.31 23.58 -4.17
CA ALA A 116 -5.89 23.12 -2.85
C ALA A 116 -6.73 21.94 -2.38
N MET A 117 -8.05 21.98 -2.57
CA MET A 117 -8.96 20.88 -2.23
C MET A 117 -8.66 19.63 -3.07
N ASN A 118 -8.43 19.77 -4.37
CA ASN A 118 -8.08 18.66 -5.25
C ASN A 118 -6.73 18.03 -4.85
N GLN A 119 -5.74 18.84 -4.52
CA GLN A 119 -4.45 18.36 -4.05
C GLN A 119 -4.56 17.63 -2.72
N PHE A 120 -5.34 18.17 -1.79
CA PHE A 120 -5.63 17.51 -0.52
C PHE A 120 -6.29 16.14 -0.74
N ASN A 121 -7.32 16.06 -1.58
CA ASN A 121 -8.00 14.79 -1.88
C ASN A 121 -7.06 13.77 -2.52
N THR A 122 -6.19 14.23 -3.42
CA THR A 122 -5.15 13.37 -4.02
C THR A 122 -4.18 12.84 -2.97
N GLU A 123 -3.77 13.69 -2.04
CA GLU A 123 -2.88 13.29 -0.94
C GLU A 123 -3.57 12.27 0.00
N GLN A 124 -4.84 12.48 0.33
CA GLN A 124 -5.63 11.53 1.11
C GLN A 124 -5.72 10.16 0.40
N GLY A 125 -5.94 10.16 -0.91
CA GLY A 125 -5.94 8.94 -1.71
C GLY A 125 -4.59 8.20 -1.70
N ARG A 126 -3.48 8.93 -1.79
CA ARG A 126 -2.12 8.37 -1.68
C ARG A 126 -1.86 7.78 -0.29
N GLN A 127 -2.29 8.48 0.77
CA GLN A 127 -2.13 7.99 2.15
C GLN A 127 -2.96 6.72 2.38
N GLN A 128 -4.19 6.67 1.88
CA GLN A 128 -5.02 5.47 1.93
C GLN A 128 -4.34 4.29 1.20
N THR A 129 -3.87 4.51 -0.03
CA THR A 129 -3.16 3.47 -0.80
C THR A 129 -1.91 2.96 -0.07
N ALA A 130 -1.13 3.86 0.52
CA ALA A 130 0.04 3.50 1.31
C ALA A 130 -0.34 2.69 2.56
N GLN A 131 -1.43 3.06 3.24
CA GLN A 131 -1.95 2.32 4.39
C GLN A 131 -2.41 0.92 3.98
N ASP A 132 -3.14 0.79 2.88
CA ASP A 132 -3.61 -0.50 2.35
C ASP A 132 -2.44 -1.40 1.94
N ALA A 133 -1.39 -0.82 1.34
CA ALA A 133 -0.17 -1.54 1.01
C ALA A 133 0.56 -2.03 2.27
N ALA A 134 0.68 -1.19 3.31
CA ALA A 134 1.27 -1.57 4.60
C ALA A 134 0.48 -2.68 5.28
N ASN A 135 -0.85 -2.61 5.25
CA ASN A 135 -1.73 -3.64 5.80
C ASN A 135 -1.56 -4.98 5.07
N ARG A 136 -1.55 -4.97 3.73
CA ARG A 136 -1.34 -6.20 2.93
C ARG A 136 0.01 -6.82 3.22
N TYR A 137 1.08 -6.03 3.16
CA TYR A 137 2.43 -6.52 3.47
C TYR A 137 2.50 -7.10 4.89
N GLY A 138 1.92 -6.43 5.87
CA GLY A 138 1.89 -6.91 7.25
C GLY A 138 1.16 -8.24 7.40
N LEU A 139 0.01 -8.40 6.75
CA LEU A 139 -0.76 -9.66 6.77
C LEU A 139 0.01 -10.80 6.07
N GLU A 140 0.66 -10.54 4.94
CA GLU A 140 1.48 -11.53 4.23
C GLU A 140 2.69 -11.95 5.07
N ALA A 141 3.36 -11.01 5.72
CA ALA A 141 4.48 -11.31 6.61
C ALA A 141 4.04 -12.19 7.80
N LEU A 142 2.91 -11.85 8.42
CA LEU A 142 2.33 -12.64 9.51
C LEU A 142 1.91 -14.05 9.05
N ALA A 143 1.29 -14.17 7.88
CA ALA A 143 0.91 -15.46 7.30
C ALA A 143 2.15 -16.31 7.00
N SER A 144 3.20 -15.71 6.46
CA SER A 144 4.47 -16.39 6.19
C SER A 144 5.14 -16.87 7.47
N GLN A 145 5.17 -16.06 8.52
CA GLN A 145 5.70 -16.45 9.84
C GLN A 145 4.88 -17.57 10.47
N ALA A 146 3.56 -17.52 10.39
CA ALA A 146 2.68 -18.56 10.91
C ALA A 146 2.88 -19.89 10.17
N ASN A 147 3.00 -19.86 8.85
CA ASN A 147 3.24 -21.05 8.03
C ASN A 147 4.59 -21.69 8.34
N LEU A 148 5.64 -20.87 8.53
CA LEU A 148 6.95 -21.38 8.93
C LEU A 148 6.93 -22.02 10.31
N GLY A 149 6.26 -21.39 11.26
CA GLY A 149 6.09 -21.96 12.59
C GLY A 149 5.32 -23.29 12.59
N ALA A 150 4.38 -23.47 11.66
CA ALA A 150 3.70 -24.73 11.45
C ALA A 150 4.63 -25.80 10.84
N GLN A 151 5.45 -25.42 9.86
CA GLN A 151 6.45 -26.33 9.25
C GLN A 151 7.52 -26.75 10.26
N GLU A 152 8.03 -25.83 11.05
CA GLU A 152 9.02 -26.13 12.09
C GLU A 152 8.47 -27.14 13.09
N ARG A 153 7.22 -26.93 13.56
CA ARG A 153 6.54 -27.89 14.44
C ARG A 153 6.34 -29.25 13.78
N ALA A 154 6.03 -29.29 12.47
CA ALA A 154 5.88 -30.55 11.75
C ALA A 154 7.20 -31.34 11.69
N ILE A 155 8.34 -30.65 11.40
CA ILE A 155 9.67 -31.26 11.40
C ILE A 155 10.05 -31.77 12.78
N GLN A 156 9.78 -31.02 13.85
CA GLN A 156 10.03 -31.44 15.21
C GLN A 156 9.17 -32.69 15.59
N GLN A 157 7.89 -32.69 15.20
CA GLN A 157 6.98 -33.81 15.44
C GLN A 157 7.41 -35.06 14.68
N GLU A 158 7.92 -34.93 13.46
CA GLU A 158 8.47 -36.05 12.70
C GLU A 158 9.69 -36.62 13.38
N GLY A 159 10.59 -35.79 13.93
CA GLY A 159 11.72 -36.24 14.75
C GLY A 159 11.28 -37.02 15.98
N ILE A 160 10.34 -36.49 16.74
CA ILE A 160 9.81 -37.14 17.95
C ILE A 160 9.15 -38.49 17.59
N THR A 161 8.40 -38.55 16.49
CA THR A 161 7.72 -39.77 16.04
C THR A 161 8.73 -40.83 15.62
N ALA A 162 9.82 -40.44 14.93
CA ALA A 162 10.89 -41.36 14.54
C ALA A 162 11.67 -41.90 15.76
N ASP A 163 11.98 -41.01 16.71
CA ASP A 163 12.65 -41.42 17.96
C ASP A 163 11.77 -42.40 18.77
N LEU A 164 10.47 -42.13 18.83
CA LEU A 164 9.52 -43.06 19.48
C LEU A 164 9.48 -44.41 18.78
N ALA A 165 9.42 -44.43 17.45
CA ALA A 165 9.43 -45.67 16.68
C ALA A 165 10.73 -46.47 16.90
N GLN A 166 11.89 -45.79 16.94
CA GLN A 166 13.17 -46.41 17.24
C GLN A 166 13.19 -47.01 18.66
N PHE A 167 12.71 -46.25 19.63
CA PHE A 167 12.62 -46.72 21.02
C PHE A 167 11.73 -47.97 21.13
N GLU A 168 10.57 -47.96 20.48
CA GLU A 168 9.68 -49.11 20.44
C GLU A 168 10.35 -50.32 19.77
N GLU A 169 11.07 -50.13 18.69
CA GLU A 169 11.79 -51.21 18.02
C GLU A 169 12.90 -51.80 18.90
N GLU A 170 13.69 -50.94 19.55
CA GLU A 170 14.74 -51.36 20.49
C GLU A 170 14.16 -52.11 21.69
N ARG A 171 13.05 -51.62 22.24
CA ARG A 171 12.34 -52.27 23.35
C ARG A 171 11.79 -53.64 22.96
N ASP A 172 11.21 -53.76 21.77
CA ASP A 172 10.54 -54.98 21.31
C ASP A 172 11.52 -55.98 20.66
N PHE A 173 12.73 -55.55 20.31
CA PHE A 173 13.75 -56.37 19.66
C PHE A 173 14.05 -57.69 20.44
N PRO A 174 14.27 -57.69 21.77
CA PRO A 174 14.50 -58.89 22.51
C PRO A 174 13.33 -59.89 22.45
N TYR A 175 12.11 -59.39 22.48
CA TYR A 175 10.89 -60.20 22.38
C TYR A 175 10.72 -60.82 20.99
N LYS A 176 11.03 -60.08 19.95
CA LYS A 176 11.01 -60.58 18.56
C LYS A 176 12.09 -61.65 18.35
N GLN A 177 13.25 -61.50 18.97
CA GLN A 177 14.32 -62.50 18.92
C GLN A 177 13.94 -63.84 19.62
N VAL A 178 13.26 -63.75 20.75
CA VAL A 178 12.73 -64.92 21.44
C VAL A 178 11.64 -65.61 20.61
N GLN A 179 10.72 -64.84 20.04
CA GLN A 179 9.68 -65.36 19.14
C GLN A 179 10.29 -66.04 17.90
N TYR A 180 11.32 -65.43 17.32
CA TYR A 180 12.05 -66.01 16.18
C TYR A 180 12.69 -67.39 16.57
N GLN A 181 13.40 -67.43 17.68
CA GLN A 181 13.99 -68.70 18.20
C GLN A 181 12.92 -69.71 18.48
N GLN A 182 11.79 -69.35 19.07
CA GLN A 182 10.68 -70.24 19.35
C GLN A 182 10.03 -70.77 18.07
N SER A 183 9.87 -69.92 17.02
CA SER A 183 9.34 -70.34 15.72
C SER A 183 10.25 -71.36 14.99
N LEU A 184 11.57 -71.15 15.08
CA LEU A 184 12.55 -72.09 14.55
C LEU A 184 12.50 -73.44 15.21
N LEU A 185 12.29 -73.50 16.56
CA LEU A 185 12.16 -74.72 17.32
C LEU A 185 10.84 -75.45 17.00
N GLN A 186 9.79 -74.72 16.60
CA GLN A 186 8.49 -75.31 16.27
C GLN A 186 8.32 -75.69 14.82
N GLY A 187 9.32 -75.40 13.96
CA GLY A 187 9.29 -75.71 12.53
C GLY A 187 8.18 -75.01 11.75
N LEU A 188 7.62 -73.89 12.28
CA LEU A 188 6.60 -73.08 11.61
C LEU A 188 7.24 -72.04 10.67
N PRO A 189 6.76 -71.95 9.43
CA PRO A 189 7.25 -70.88 8.56
C PRO A 189 6.89 -69.54 9.16
N ILE A 190 7.90 -68.70 9.36
CA ILE A 190 7.69 -67.27 9.74
C ILE A 190 6.96 -66.62 8.62
N ALA A 191 5.70 -66.26 8.82
CA ALA A 191 5.03 -65.34 7.91
C ALA A 191 5.79 -64.02 8.00
N ALA A 192 6.51 -63.68 6.92
CA ALA A 192 7.12 -62.38 6.77
C ALA A 192 5.98 -61.34 6.80
N GLN A 193 5.81 -60.68 7.94
CA GLN A 193 4.99 -59.49 7.99
C GLN A 193 5.71 -58.42 7.12
N GLN A 194 5.26 -58.31 5.86
CA GLN A 194 5.58 -57.18 5.06
C GLN A 194 4.98 -55.96 5.74
N ARG A 195 5.81 -55.24 6.50
CA ARG A 195 5.50 -53.85 6.83
C ARG A 195 5.54 -53.10 5.54
N SER A 196 4.40 -52.78 4.99
CA SER A 196 4.30 -51.73 4.02
C SER A 196 4.65 -50.40 4.74
N TYR A 197 5.88 -49.92 4.57
CA TYR A 197 6.21 -48.54 4.87
C TYR A 197 5.33 -47.70 3.97
N GLN A 198 4.29 -47.14 4.51
CA GLN A 198 3.54 -46.13 3.87
C GLN A 198 4.32 -44.81 4.09
N GLU A 199 5.33 -44.61 3.22
CA GLU A 199 5.92 -43.28 3.07
C GLU A 199 4.90 -42.34 2.43
N GLU A 200 3.93 -41.88 3.20
CA GLU A 200 3.26 -40.66 2.91
C GLU A 200 3.91 -39.54 3.74
N SER A 201 5.07 -39.08 3.29
CA SER A 201 5.57 -37.82 3.80
C SER A 201 4.56 -36.75 3.34
N ASN A 202 3.88 -36.09 4.28
CA ASN A 202 3.02 -34.97 4.02
C ASN A 202 3.77 -33.82 3.31
N LEU A 203 5.10 -33.89 3.28
CA LEU A 203 5.98 -32.96 2.56
C LEU A 203 5.83 -33.07 1.04
N SER A 204 5.62 -34.29 0.48
CA SER A 204 5.42 -34.45 -0.96
C SER A 204 4.05 -33.94 -1.41
N LYS A 205 3.03 -33.99 -0.54
CA LYS A 205 1.71 -33.39 -0.80
C LYS A 205 1.75 -31.86 -0.73
N PHE A 206 2.64 -31.31 0.10
CA PHE A 206 2.82 -29.86 0.22
C PHE A 206 3.66 -29.28 -0.92
N LEU A 207 4.67 -30.01 -1.40
CA LEU A 207 5.53 -29.59 -2.52
C LEU A 207 4.99 -30.00 -3.90
N GLY A 208 4.12 -31.01 -3.97
CA GLY A 208 3.55 -31.56 -5.22
C GLY A 208 2.12 -31.10 -5.54
N GLY A 209 1.42 -30.48 -4.61
CA GLY A 209 0.16 -29.80 -4.90
C GLY A 209 0.45 -28.58 -5.74
N ALA A 210 -0.15 -28.49 -6.95
CA ALA A 210 -0.08 -27.34 -7.86
C ALA A 210 -0.56 -26.08 -7.14
N GLY A 211 0.31 -25.40 -6.44
CA GLY A 211 0.05 -24.25 -5.58
C GLY A 211 1.20 -23.93 -4.62
N GLY A 212 2.32 -24.66 -4.73
CA GLY A 212 3.53 -24.31 -4.01
C GLY A 212 3.92 -22.86 -4.23
N ILE A 213 4.82 -22.34 -3.41
CA ILE A 213 5.32 -20.96 -3.33
C ILE A 213 5.48 -20.25 -4.69
N LEU A 214 5.58 -21.00 -5.80
CA LEU A 214 5.62 -20.48 -7.16
C LEU A 214 4.25 -19.94 -7.65
N GLY A 215 3.12 -20.42 -7.11
CA GLY A 215 1.80 -19.89 -7.44
C GLY A 215 1.51 -18.53 -6.80
N LEU A 216 2.20 -18.19 -5.73
CA LEU A 216 2.11 -16.86 -5.10
C LEU A 216 2.76 -15.75 -5.95
N PHE A 217 3.72 -16.10 -6.81
CA PHE A 217 4.40 -15.13 -7.69
C PHE A 217 3.67 -14.93 -9.03
N ASP A 218 2.84 -15.91 -9.45
CA ASP A 218 2.10 -15.81 -10.71
C ASP A 218 0.88 -14.87 -10.63
N ASP A 219 0.35 -14.71 -9.42
CA ASP A 219 -0.77 -13.79 -9.17
C ASP A 219 -0.32 -12.32 -9.03
N TRP A 220 0.95 -12.09 -8.75
CA TRP A 220 1.55 -10.75 -8.72
C TRP A 220 1.61 -10.09 -10.10
N GLY A 221 1.79 -10.88 -11.16
CA GLY A 221 1.76 -10.41 -12.54
C GLY A 221 0.41 -9.87 -12.99
N LYS A 222 -0.69 -10.35 -12.39
CA LYS A 222 -2.05 -9.94 -12.76
C LYS A 222 -2.52 -8.66 -12.08
N VAL A 223 -1.92 -8.29 -10.96
CA VAL A 223 -2.27 -7.06 -10.22
C VAL A 223 -1.73 -5.79 -10.90
N PHE A 224 -0.67 -5.92 -11.70
CA PHE A 224 -0.04 -4.78 -12.38
C PHE A 224 -0.40 -4.63 -13.86
N ASN A 225 -1.23 -5.53 -14.42
CA ASN A 225 -1.57 -5.52 -15.84
C ASN A 225 -3.06 -5.30 -16.12
N ASN A 226 -3.75 -4.63 -15.21
CA ASN A 226 -5.13 -4.20 -15.43
C ASN A 226 -5.13 -2.67 -15.66
N ASP A 227 -4.47 -2.29 -16.75
CA ASP A 227 -4.74 -1.01 -17.38
C ASP A 227 -4.92 -1.23 -18.87
N ASP A 228 -5.93 -0.55 -19.41
CA ASP A 228 -6.24 -0.38 -20.82
C ASP A 228 -7.08 -1.44 -21.52
N GLY A 229 -8.33 -1.09 -21.63
CA GLY A 229 -9.17 -1.47 -22.75
C GLY A 229 -10.66 -1.49 -22.45
N GLU A 230 -11.32 -0.38 -22.66
CA GLU A 230 -12.47 -0.28 -23.57
C GLU A 230 -13.39 0.89 -23.27
N ASN A 231 -13.47 1.73 -24.29
CA ASN A 231 -14.53 2.65 -24.75
C ASN A 231 -15.02 3.76 -23.82
#